data_a19bf62b227b30620e87e39f0e228554
#
_entry.id   a19bf62b227b30620e87e39f0e228554
#
_cell.length_a   1.000
_cell.length_b   1.000
_cell.length_c   1.000
_cell.angle_alpha   90.00
_cell.angle_beta   90.00
_cell.angle_gamma   90.00
#
_symmetry.space_group_name_H-M   'P 1'
#
loop_
_entity.id
_entity.type
_entity.pdbx_description
1 polymer ?
#
loop_
_entity_poly.entity_id
_entity_poly.type
_entity_poly.pdbx_seq_one_letter_code
_entity_poly.pdbx_strand_id
1 'polypeptide(L)'
;MPRRLFPISLVLLLLLLALAAFPAFPAWAFSLTGEENTLSQIRGLLDLAAGSIRPGLDLRPDTPIEHADVNPYGINTFLHQEVEPAKREKQVQLLAEAGFHWLRQEFPWYDIEISGKGNFEDCRFPPCHPAWDKYDQIVDLTEAHGLEIIARLSSPPSWTRADGDARGPFAPPDNFADYADYAAAVAERYKGRIRYYQLWNEPNIYPEWGEQAVNPESYTELLCAGYAAIKKVDPEAVVLAGALAP
;
A
#
# COMPACT_ATOMS: atom_id res chain seq x y z
N MET A 1 -9.32 25.00 -30.71
CA MET A 1 -8.14 25.70 -31.26
C MET A 1 -6.88 25.24 -30.52
N PRO A 2 -6.10 24.27 -31.06
CA PRO A 2 -4.87 23.83 -30.41
C PRO A 2 -3.65 24.11 -31.32
N ARG A 3 -3.35 25.36 -31.66
CA ARG A 3 -2.28 25.63 -32.63
C ARG A 3 -1.14 26.53 -32.13
N ARG A 4 -1.09 26.92 -30.84
CA ARG A 4 -0.04 27.86 -30.35
C ARG A 4 0.96 27.28 -29.33
N LEU A 5 0.80 26.03 -28.89
CA LEU A 5 1.72 25.42 -27.91
C LEU A 5 2.99 24.83 -28.57
N PHE A 6 2.91 24.43 -29.82
CA PHE A 6 4.04 23.80 -30.55
C PHE A 6 5.30 24.68 -30.72
N PRO A 7 5.21 26.01 -31.01
CA PRO A 7 6.41 26.84 -31.12
C PRO A 7 7.10 27.15 -29.78
N ILE A 8 6.32 27.19 -28.68
CA ILE A 8 6.86 27.48 -27.34
C ILE A 8 7.70 26.30 -26.83
N SER A 9 7.21 25.07 -27.01
CA SER A 9 7.91 23.86 -26.62
C SER A 9 9.24 23.68 -27.39
N LEU A 10 9.24 24.00 -28.68
CA LEU A 10 10.44 23.92 -29.51
C LEU A 10 11.49 24.97 -29.11
N VAL A 11 11.06 26.19 -28.79
CA VAL A 11 11.96 27.28 -28.34
C VAL A 11 12.56 26.93 -26.97
N LEU A 12 11.75 26.37 -26.04
CA LEU A 12 12.24 25.93 -24.74
C LEU A 12 13.26 24.78 -24.85
N LEU A 13 13.00 23.82 -25.72
CA LEU A 13 13.92 22.72 -26.00
C LEU A 13 15.25 23.23 -26.59
N LEU A 14 15.20 24.14 -27.54
CA LEU A 14 16.41 24.74 -28.15
C LEU A 14 17.20 25.55 -27.12
N LEU A 15 16.55 26.28 -26.22
CA LEU A 15 17.19 26.99 -25.12
C LEU A 15 17.87 26.03 -24.13
N LEU A 16 17.24 24.94 -23.78
CA LEU A 16 17.82 23.92 -22.89
C LEU A 16 19.01 23.21 -23.54
N LEU A 17 18.94 22.92 -24.84
CA LEU A 17 20.05 22.34 -25.57
C LEU A 17 21.23 23.33 -25.68
N ALA A 18 20.95 24.62 -25.84
CA ALA A 18 22.00 25.66 -25.83
C ALA A 18 22.63 25.82 -24.44
N LEU A 19 21.82 25.78 -23.37
CA LEU A 19 22.30 25.82 -21.99
C LEU A 19 23.13 24.58 -21.64
N ALA A 20 22.79 23.41 -22.18
CA ALA A 20 23.53 22.16 -21.95
C ALA A 20 24.98 22.20 -22.47
N ALA A 21 25.31 23.17 -23.35
CA ALA A 21 26.67 23.41 -23.84
C ALA A 21 27.55 24.18 -22.83
N PHE A 22 27.00 24.74 -21.76
CA PHE A 22 27.78 25.43 -20.73
C PHE A 22 28.38 24.44 -19.71
N PRO A 23 29.66 24.58 -19.34
CA PRO A 23 30.34 23.66 -18.42
C PRO A 23 29.69 23.54 -17.04
N ALA A 24 28.99 24.57 -16.57
CA ALA A 24 28.29 24.57 -15.29
C ALA A 24 26.89 23.96 -15.34
N PHE A 25 26.36 23.67 -16.54
CA PHE A 25 24.99 23.13 -16.70
C PHE A 25 24.77 21.80 -15.97
N PRO A 26 25.66 20.79 -16.08
CA PRO A 26 25.42 19.50 -15.42
C PRO A 26 25.26 19.62 -13.91
N ALA A 27 26.10 20.43 -13.25
CA ALA A 27 26.04 20.63 -11.81
C ALA A 27 24.78 21.40 -11.38
N TRP A 28 24.40 22.42 -12.13
CA TRP A 28 23.17 23.18 -11.89
C TRP A 28 21.93 22.33 -12.13
N ALA A 29 21.88 21.61 -13.25
CA ALA A 29 20.75 20.76 -13.58
C ALA A 29 20.59 19.61 -12.58
N PHE A 30 21.72 19.03 -12.13
CA PHE A 30 21.70 18.02 -11.06
C PHE A 30 21.09 18.57 -9.77
N SER A 31 21.44 19.78 -9.36
CA SER A 31 20.89 20.38 -8.13
C SER A 31 19.36 20.56 -8.16
N LEU A 32 18.76 20.65 -9.35
CA LEU A 32 17.32 20.83 -9.53
C LEU A 32 16.58 19.52 -9.80
N THR A 33 17.20 18.59 -10.51
CA THR A 33 16.54 17.37 -11.00
C THR A 33 16.98 16.10 -10.29
N GLY A 34 18.16 16.12 -9.65
CA GLY A 34 18.79 14.92 -9.09
C GLY A 34 19.36 13.94 -10.13
N GLU A 35 19.29 14.28 -11.42
CA GLU A 35 19.69 13.40 -12.52
C GLU A 35 21.16 13.58 -12.89
N GLU A 36 21.90 12.47 -13.05
CA GLU A 36 23.32 12.50 -13.42
C GLU A 36 23.57 12.62 -14.95
N ASN A 37 22.66 12.08 -15.75
CA ASN A 37 22.77 12.05 -17.20
C ASN A 37 22.16 13.32 -17.81
N THR A 38 22.89 13.97 -18.73
CA THR A 38 22.47 15.23 -19.35
C THR A 38 21.11 15.15 -20.05
N LEU A 39 20.78 14.03 -20.69
CA LEU A 39 19.49 13.85 -21.36
C LEU A 39 18.36 13.77 -20.34
N SER A 40 18.57 13.04 -19.24
CA SER A 40 17.64 12.96 -18.11
C SER A 40 17.48 14.31 -17.42
N GLN A 41 18.56 15.07 -17.27
CA GLN A 41 18.52 16.44 -16.74
C GLN A 41 17.64 17.37 -17.59
N ILE A 42 17.80 17.32 -18.93
CA ILE A 42 16.96 18.11 -19.86
C ILE A 42 15.48 17.70 -19.71
N ARG A 43 15.19 16.41 -19.66
CA ARG A 43 13.83 15.90 -19.44
C ARG A 43 13.27 16.36 -18.11
N GLY A 44 14.02 16.22 -17.03
CA GLY A 44 13.60 16.66 -15.69
C GLY A 44 13.31 18.15 -15.62
N LEU A 45 14.13 18.99 -16.26
CA LEU A 45 13.88 20.44 -16.37
C LEU A 45 12.62 20.76 -17.18
N LEU A 46 12.34 20.01 -18.26
CA LEU A 46 11.10 20.17 -19.04
C LEU A 46 9.88 19.77 -18.21
N ASP A 47 9.97 18.71 -17.42
CA ASP A 47 8.89 18.25 -16.53
C ASP A 47 8.64 19.26 -15.40
N LEU A 48 9.69 19.85 -14.81
CA LEU A 48 9.56 20.94 -13.84
C LEU A 48 8.88 22.18 -14.44
N ALA A 49 9.31 22.58 -15.65
CA ALA A 49 8.70 23.70 -16.36
C ALA A 49 7.23 23.42 -16.70
N ALA A 50 6.91 22.22 -17.19
CA ALA A 50 5.54 21.79 -17.46
C ALA A 50 4.68 21.75 -16.18
N GLY A 51 5.26 21.31 -15.06
CA GLY A 51 4.62 21.33 -13.74
C GLY A 51 4.28 22.73 -13.26
N SER A 52 5.13 23.72 -13.56
CA SER A 52 4.91 25.13 -13.19
C SER A 52 3.78 25.81 -13.98
N ILE A 53 3.42 25.26 -15.15
CA ILE A 53 2.36 25.78 -16.03
C ILE A 53 1.03 25.06 -15.81
N ARG A 54 1.00 24.02 -14.97
CA ARG A 54 -0.25 23.30 -14.67
C ARG A 54 -1.26 24.27 -14.05
N PRO A 55 -2.54 24.24 -14.48
CA PRO A 55 -3.60 24.97 -13.79
C PRO A 55 -3.55 24.61 -12.30
N GLY A 56 -3.70 25.58 -11.44
CA GLY A 56 -3.83 25.35 -9.99
C GLY A 56 -4.89 24.27 -9.74
N LEU A 57 -4.72 23.49 -8.67
CA LEU A 57 -5.72 22.55 -8.23
C LEU A 57 -7.08 23.28 -8.15
N ASP A 58 -8.09 22.77 -8.85
CA ASP A 58 -9.46 23.24 -8.71
C ASP A 58 -9.94 22.79 -7.31
N LEU A 59 -9.59 23.58 -6.32
CA LEU A 59 -10.09 23.42 -4.96
C LEU A 59 -11.53 23.91 -4.97
N ARG A 60 -12.47 23.01 -5.17
CA ARG A 60 -13.88 23.32 -5.02
C ARG A 60 -14.17 23.54 -3.54
N PRO A 61 -14.46 24.79 -3.10
CA PRO A 61 -14.55 25.11 -1.67
C PRO A 61 -15.72 24.43 -0.96
N ASP A 62 -16.68 23.89 -1.71
CA ASP A 62 -17.96 23.42 -1.18
C ASP A 62 -18.18 21.90 -1.33
N THR A 63 -17.15 21.13 -1.61
CA THR A 63 -17.28 19.66 -1.60
C THR A 63 -17.19 19.15 -0.17
N PRO A 64 -18.27 18.59 0.42
CA PRO A 64 -18.19 17.98 1.74
C PRO A 64 -17.13 16.88 1.73
N ILE A 65 -16.20 16.94 2.68
CA ILE A 65 -15.21 15.89 2.92
C ILE A 65 -15.81 15.00 4.00
N GLU A 66 -16.09 13.74 3.66
CA GLU A 66 -16.42 12.74 4.67
C GLU A 66 -15.27 12.64 5.67
N HIS A 67 -15.59 12.49 6.95
CA HIS A 67 -14.61 12.38 8.03
C HIS A 67 -13.70 13.62 8.22
N ALA A 68 -14.17 14.83 7.86
CA ALA A 68 -13.41 16.07 8.06
C ALA A 68 -13.14 16.38 9.55
N ASP A 69 -13.90 15.77 10.46
CA ASP A 69 -13.83 15.88 11.91
C ASP A 69 -12.93 14.80 12.55
N VAL A 70 -12.47 13.82 11.77
CA VAL A 70 -11.60 12.74 12.27
C VAL A 70 -10.14 13.18 12.22
N ASN A 71 -9.39 12.84 13.28
CA ASN A 71 -7.94 13.02 13.29
C ASN A 71 -7.30 12.23 12.14
N PRO A 72 -6.62 12.89 11.17
CA PRO A 72 -6.07 12.22 9.99
C PRO A 72 -4.74 11.50 10.27
N TYR A 73 -4.18 11.62 11.47
CA TYR A 73 -2.87 11.06 11.77
C TYR A 73 -2.93 9.56 12.02
N GLY A 74 -2.16 8.83 11.23
CA GLY A 74 -1.99 7.39 11.31
C GLY A 74 -0.53 6.97 11.20
N ILE A 75 -0.25 5.72 11.52
CA ILE A 75 1.09 5.14 11.48
C ILE A 75 1.05 3.71 10.95
N ASN A 76 2.08 3.32 10.20
CA ASN A 76 2.30 1.92 9.87
C ASN A 76 2.82 1.17 11.09
N THR A 77 2.21 0.02 11.39
CA THR A 77 2.60 -0.83 12.50
C THR A 77 2.90 -2.25 12.05
N PHE A 78 3.78 -2.90 12.80
CA PHE A 78 4.17 -4.30 12.61
C PHE A 78 3.97 -5.09 13.91
N LEU A 79 2.84 -4.84 14.60
CA LEU A 79 2.53 -5.45 15.90
C LEU A 79 2.52 -6.99 15.86
N HIS A 80 2.25 -7.57 14.69
CA HIS A 80 2.30 -9.02 14.48
C HIS A 80 3.73 -9.60 14.60
N GLN A 81 4.77 -8.77 14.43
CA GLN A 81 6.17 -9.19 14.57
C GLN A 81 6.66 -9.09 16.03
N GLU A 82 5.96 -8.37 16.89
CA GLU A 82 6.28 -8.30 18.31
C GLU A 82 5.79 -9.57 19.01
N VAL A 83 6.72 -10.33 19.55
CA VAL A 83 6.45 -11.63 20.21
C VAL A 83 5.99 -11.50 21.66
N GLU A 84 6.33 -10.38 22.31
CA GLU A 84 6.00 -10.15 23.72
C GLU A 84 4.68 -9.37 23.82
N PRO A 85 3.59 -9.97 24.35
CA PRO A 85 2.29 -9.31 24.48
C PRO A 85 2.35 -7.96 25.21
N ALA A 86 3.13 -7.88 26.29
CA ALA A 86 3.28 -6.64 27.07
C ALA A 86 3.96 -5.50 26.27
N LYS A 87 4.89 -5.83 25.38
CA LYS A 87 5.50 -4.83 24.49
C LYS A 87 4.53 -4.38 23.41
N ARG A 88 3.71 -5.29 22.89
CA ARG A 88 2.65 -4.97 21.92
C ARG A 88 1.64 -3.99 22.52
N GLU A 89 1.17 -4.29 23.73
CA GLU A 89 0.29 -3.40 24.50
C GLU A 89 0.94 -2.02 24.72
N LYS A 90 2.21 -1.99 25.15
CA LYS A 90 2.94 -0.72 25.35
C LYS A 90 3.08 0.08 24.06
N GLN A 91 3.29 -0.56 22.92
CA GLN A 91 3.34 0.13 21.63
C GLN A 91 1.99 0.81 21.31
N VAL A 92 0.87 0.07 21.42
CA VAL A 92 -0.46 0.61 21.17
C VAL A 92 -0.79 1.77 22.11
N GLN A 93 -0.46 1.63 23.42
CA GLN A 93 -0.61 2.70 24.40
C GLN A 93 0.15 3.97 23.99
N LEU A 94 1.42 3.84 23.59
CA LEU A 94 2.24 4.97 23.18
C LEU A 94 1.70 5.68 21.95
N LEU A 95 1.11 4.93 21.00
CA LEU A 95 0.51 5.50 19.81
C LEU A 95 -0.75 6.31 20.15
N ALA A 96 -1.60 5.80 21.04
CA ALA A 96 -2.76 6.53 21.53
C ALA A 96 -2.35 7.80 22.31
N GLU A 97 -1.36 7.69 23.21
CA GLU A 97 -0.81 8.83 23.96
C GLU A 97 -0.18 9.90 23.05
N ALA A 98 0.40 9.49 21.92
CA ALA A 98 0.95 10.39 20.90
C ALA A 98 -0.13 11.08 20.03
N GLY A 99 -1.40 10.71 20.20
CA GLY A 99 -2.53 11.31 19.49
C GLY A 99 -2.77 10.77 18.09
N PHE A 100 -2.23 9.60 17.75
CA PHE A 100 -2.63 8.91 16.52
C PHE A 100 -4.07 8.41 16.64
N HIS A 101 -4.73 8.24 15.48
CA HIS A 101 -6.07 7.67 15.39
C HIS A 101 -6.07 6.36 14.59
N TRP A 102 -5.20 6.25 13.59
CA TRP A 102 -5.17 5.14 12.66
C TRP A 102 -3.91 4.29 12.80
N LEU A 103 -4.07 2.98 12.82
CA LEU A 103 -3.00 2.02 12.64
C LEU A 103 -3.16 1.33 11.28
N ARG A 104 -2.16 1.44 10.40
CA ARG A 104 -2.08 0.58 9.22
C ARG A 104 -1.30 -0.67 9.61
N GLN A 105 -2.02 -1.73 9.93
CA GLN A 105 -1.49 -2.99 10.45
C GLN A 105 -1.59 -4.09 9.41
N GLU A 106 -0.50 -4.81 9.20
CA GLU A 106 -0.49 -5.98 8.34
C GLU A 106 -1.14 -7.19 9.02
N PHE A 107 -1.97 -7.87 8.25
CA PHE A 107 -2.51 -9.20 8.51
C PHE A 107 -1.91 -10.12 7.42
N PRO A 108 -0.69 -10.64 7.60
CA PRO A 108 -0.04 -11.41 6.54
C PRO A 108 -0.71 -12.78 6.41
N TRP A 109 -1.06 -13.13 5.19
CA TRP A 109 -1.78 -14.37 4.92
C TRP A 109 -0.98 -15.61 5.35
N TYR A 110 0.35 -15.61 5.11
CA TYR A 110 1.22 -16.72 5.51
C TYR A 110 1.24 -17.00 7.02
N ASP A 111 0.83 -16.06 7.84
CA ASP A 111 0.86 -16.17 9.31
C ASP A 111 -0.52 -16.46 9.92
N ILE A 112 -1.55 -16.49 9.09
CA ILE A 112 -2.95 -16.73 9.49
C ILE A 112 -3.45 -18.06 8.92
N GLU A 113 -3.25 -18.33 7.65
CA GLU A 113 -3.62 -19.58 6.97
C GLU A 113 -2.35 -20.34 6.56
N ILE A 114 -1.64 -20.84 7.58
CA ILE A 114 -0.22 -21.22 7.49
C ILE A 114 0.00 -22.46 6.63
N SER A 115 -0.73 -23.54 6.92
CA SER A 115 -0.39 -24.90 6.45
C SER A 115 -1.19 -25.34 5.23
N GLY A 116 -2.18 -24.57 4.81
CA GLY A 116 -3.04 -24.90 3.68
C GLY A 116 -4.41 -24.23 3.81
N LYS A 117 -5.18 -24.27 2.72
CA LYS A 117 -6.46 -23.59 2.59
C LYS A 117 -7.45 -24.02 3.68
N GLY A 118 -8.03 -23.04 4.38
CA GLY A 118 -9.01 -23.24 5.47
C GLY A 118 -8.38 -23.66 6.79
N ASN A 119 -7.05 -23.76 6.88
CA ASN A 119 -6.36 -24.14 8.11
C ASN A 119 -5.81 -22.90 8.83
N PHE A 120 -6.51 -22.50 9.88
CA PHE A 120 -6.18 -21.34 10.72
C PHE A 120 -5.55 -21.75 12.06
N GLU A 121 -4.80 -22.85 12.08
CA GLU A 121 -4.04 -23.33 13.23
C GLU A 121 -2.54 -23.07 13.03
N ASP A 122 -1.89 -22.54 14.07
CA ASP A 122 -0.44 -22.45 14.15
C ASP A 122 0.12 -23.65 14.90
N CYS A 123 0.72 -24.56 14.15
CA CYS A 123 1.41 -25.73 14.66
C CYS A 123 2.93 -25.66 14.51
N ARG A 124 3.48 -24.48 14.19
CA ARG A 124 4.94 -24.31 14.06
C ARG A 124 5.69 -24.60 15.36
N PHE A 125 5.02 -24.37 16.49
CA PHE A 125 5.53 -24.72 17.83
C PHE A 125 4.43 -25.39 18.64
N PRO A 126 4.59 -26.68 19.02
CA PRO A 126 3.60 -27.40 19.82
C PRO A 126 3.43 -26.84 21.25
N PRO A 127 2.20 -26.87 21.83
CA PRO A 127 0.96 -27.34 21.21
C PRO A 127 0.45 -26.38 20.13
N CYS A 128 -0.30 -26.90 19.14
CA CYS A 128 -0.99 -26.04 18.17
C CYS A 128 -1.97 -25.10 18.90
N HIS A 129 -2.12 -23.90 18.34
CA HIS A 129 -3.07 -22.90 18.82
C HIS A 129 -3.69 -22.15 17.62
N PRO A 130 -4.83 -21.44 17.81
CA PRO A 130 -5.40 -20.65 16.72
C PRO A 130 -4.41 -19.60 16.21
N ALA A 131 -4.19 -19.56 14.90
CA ALA A 131 -3.33 -18.54 14.28
C ALA A 131 -3.90 -17.12 14.47
N TRP A 132 -5.18 -17.02 14.78
CA TRP A 132 -5.87 -15.76 15.04
C TRP A 132 -5.53 -15.12 16.39
N ASP A 133 -5.07 -15.86 17.39
CA ASP A 133 -4.90 -15.37 18.78
C ASP A 133 -4.11 -14.06 18.87
N LYS A 134 -3.04 -13.97 18.10
CA LYS A 134 -2.22 -12.76 18.04
C LYS A 134 -2.95 -11.57 17.42
N TYR A 135 -3.72 -11.81 16.36
CA TYR A 135 -4.48 -10.77 15.65
C TYR A 135 -5.69 -10.33 16.44
N ASP A 136 -6.37 -11.26 17.13
CA ASP A 136 -7.43 -10.93 18.08
C ASP A 136 -6.92 -9.98 19.16
N GLN A 137 -5.77 -10.29 19.76
CA GLN A 137 -5.13 -9.41 20.75
C GLN A 137 -4.80 -8.03 20.17
N ILE A 138 -4.29 -7.96 18.94
CA ILE A 138 -4.00 -6.66 18.28
C ILE A 138 -5.27 -5.85 18.13
N VAL A 139 -6.35 -6.46 17.68
CA VAL A 139 -7.65 -5.80 17.52
C VAL A 139 -8.20 -5.36 18.87
N ASP A 140 -8.19 -6.24 19.88
CA ASP A 140 -8.65 -5.94 21.26
C ASP A 140 -7.90 -4.74 21.86
N LEU A 141 -6.57 -4.72 21.75
CA LEU A 141 -5.73 -3.61 22.23
C LEU A 141 -6.02 -2.30 21.51
N THR A 142 -6.20 -2.37 20.20
CA THR A 142 -6.47 -1.18 19.38
C THR A 142 -7.81 -0.56 19.75
N GLU A 143 -8.86 -1.35 19.88
CA GLU A 143 -10.18 -0.92 20.32
C GLU A 143 -10.16 -0.35 21.75
N ALA A 144 -9.48 -1.04 22.68
CA ALA A 144 -9.37 -0.60 24.07
C ALA A 144 -8.72 0.80 24.21
N HIS A 145 -7.89 1.20 23.24
CA HIS A 145 -7.23 2.51 23.21
C HIS A 145 -7.90 3.52 22.26
N GLY A 146 -9.06 3.19 21.69
CA GLY A 146 -9.83 4.09 20.82
C GLY A 146 -9.15 4.38 19.48
N LEU A 147 -8.33 3.46 18.99
CA LEU A 147 -7.65 3.52 17.69
C LEU A 147 -8.40 2.68 16.66
N GLU A 148 -8.30 3.03 15.40
CA GLU A 148 -8.89 2.29 14.28
C GLU A 148 -7.81 1.61 13.42
N ILE A 149 -8.15 0.43 12.87
CA ILE A 149 -7.25 -0.35 12.03
C ILE A 149 -7.61 -0.20 10.56
N ILE A 150 -6.59 0.10 9.74
CA ILE A 150 -6.57 -0.21 8.32
C ILE A 150 -5.83 -1.55 8.19
N ALA A 151 -6.58 -2.64 7.97
CA ALA A 151 -6.01 -3.97 7.83
C ALA A 151 -5.40 -4.16 6.44
N ARG A 152 -4.08 -4.27 6.34
CA ARG A 152 -3.39 -4.60 5.10
C ARG A 152 -3.35 -6.11 4.91
N LEU A 153 -3.99 -6.60 3.86
CA LEU A 153 -4.06 -8.01 3.50
C LEU A 153 -3.06 -8.31 2.38
N SER A 154 -1.96 -8.97 2.70
CA SER A 154 -0.86 -9.25 1.77
C SER A 154 -0.08 -10.51 2.16
N SER A 155 1.05 -10.74 1.51
CA SER A 155 2.03 -11.76 1.89
C SER A 155 1.45 -13.18 1.89
N PRO A 156 1.10 -13.73 0.71
CA PRO A 156 0.51 -15.06 0.60
C PRO A 156 1.49 -16.17 1.01
N PRO A 157 1.00 -17.27 1.61
CA PRO A 157 1.84 -18.42 1.92
C PRO A 157 2.29 -19.17 0.67
N SER A 158 3.41 -19.87 0.76
CA SER A 158 4.04 -20.58 -0.36
C SER A 158 3.12 -21.64 -1.00
N TRP A 159 2.22 -22.25 -0.21
CA TRP A 159 1.29 -23.27 -0.72
C TRP A 159 0.26 -22.73 -1.73
N THR A 160 0.09 -21.41 -1.83
CA THR A 160 -0.81 -20.77 -2.82
C THR A 160 -0.24 -20.75 -4.24
N ARG A 161 0.98 -21.18 -4.43
CA ARG A 161 1.72 -21.19 -5.68
C ARG A 161 2.30 -22.56 -5.97
N ALA A 162 2.17 -23.04 -7.19
CA ALA A 162 2.72 -24.34 -7.61
C ALA A 162 4.25 -24.40 -7.54
N ASP A 163 4.91 -23.23 -7.74
CA ASP A 163 6.36 -23.06 -7.64
C ASP A 163 6.83 -22.61 -6.23
N GLY A 164 5.92 -22.58 -5.25
CA GLY A 164 6.22 -22.13 -3.89
C GLY A 164 6.72 -20.69 -3.87
N ASP A 165 7.89 -20.45 -3.29
CA ASP A 165 8.52 -19.13 -3.20
C ASP A 165 9.57 -18.86 -4.29
N ALA A 166 9.54 -19.58 -5.42
CA ALA A 166 10.51 -19.40 -6.50
C ALA A 166 10.48 -18.00 -7.13
N ARG A 167 9.33 -17.33 -7.04
CA ARG A 167 9.14 -15.92 -7.45
C ARG A 167 9.16 -14.95 -6.27
N GLY A 168 9.76 -15.35 -5.13
CA GLY A 168 9.79 -14.58 -3.89
C GLY A 168 8.51 -14.68 -3.05
N PRO A 169 8.61 -14.33 -1.75
CA PRO A 169 7.51 -14.50 -0.79
C PRO A 169 6.33 -13.54 -1.02
N PHE A 170 6.54 -12.47 -1.78
CA PHE A 170 5.49 -11.49 -2.12
C PHE A 170 4.85 -11.73 -3.49
N ALA A 171 5.19 -12.86 -4.17
CA ALA A 171 4.52 -13.20 -5.42
C ALA A 171 3.03 -13.48 -5.18
N PRO A 172 2.13 -13.03 -6.08
CA PRO A 172 0.71 -13.28 -5.95
C PRO A 172 0.41 -14.79 -6.03
N PRO A 173 -0.73 -15.25 -5.46
CA PRO A 173 -1.16 -16.64 -5.59
C PRO A 173 -1.50 -16.96 -7.04
N ASP A 174 -1.39 -18.23 -7.43
CA ASP A 174 -1.75 -18.68 -8.78
C ASP A 174 -3.28 -18.61 -9.02
N ASN A 175 -4.06 -18.69 -7.94
CA ASN A 175 -5.54 -18.57 -8.01
C ASN A 175 -6.02 -17.43 -7.08
N PHE A 176 -6.52 -16.36 -7.66
CA PHE A 176 -7.02 -15.21 -6.89
C PHE A 176 -8.30 -15.50 -6.08
N ALA A 177 -9.00 -16.59 -6.37
CA ALA A 177 -10.10 -17.03 -5.52
C ALA A 177 -9.60 -17.46 -4.12
N ASP A 178 -8.39 -18.00 -4.01
CA ASP A 178 -7.81 -18.34 -2.72
C ASP A 178 -7.50 -17.08 -1.88
N TYR A 179 -7.00 -16.03 -2.53
CA TYR A 179 -6.83 -14.72 -1.88
C TYR A 179 -8.17 -14.11 -1.45
N ALA A 180 -9.19 -14.22 -2.30
CA ALA A 180 -10.53 -13.74 -2.01
C ALA A 180 -11.14 -14.44 -0.79
N ASP A 181 -10.97 -15.76 -0.67
CA ASP A 181 -11.44 -16.55 0.47
C ASP A 181 -10.71 -16.14 1.77
N TYR A 182 -9.39 -15.93 1.71
CA TYR A 182 -8.63 -15.41 2.84
C TYR A 182 -9.11 -14.00 3.25
N ALA A 183 -9.26 -13.10 2.29
CA ALA A 183 -9.73 -11.74 2.56
C ALA A 183 -11.15 -11.73 3.18
N ALA A 184 -12.02 -12.60 2.70
CA ALA A 184 -13.35 -12.81 3.27
C ALA A 184 -13.28 -13.34 4.71
N ALA A 185 -12.39 -14.31 4.98
CA ALA A 185 -12.23 -14.87 6.31
C ALA A 185 -11.77 -13.82 7.34
N VAL A 186 -10.84 -12.94 6.96
CA VAL A 186 -10.43 -11.82 7.83
C VAL A 186 -11.59 -10.85 8.04
N ALA A 187 -12.30 -10.46 6.97
CA ALA A 187 -13.41 -9.51 7.05
C ALA A 187 -14.58 -10.08 7.86
N GLU A 188 -14.90 -11.34 7.72
CA GLU A 188 -15.96 -12.01 8.50
C GLU A 188 -15.60 -12.07 9.98
N ARG A 189 -14.34 -12.42 10.31
CA ARG A 189 -13.88 -12.49 11.70
C ARG A 189 -13.96 -11.16 12.42
N TYR A 190 -13.58 -10.09 11.76
CA TYR A 190 -13.51 -8.75 12.37
C TYR A 190 -14.65 -7.84 11.95
N LYS A 191 -15.74 -8.39 11.42
CA LYS A 191 -16.93 -7.64 11.06
C LYS A 191 -17.46 -6.82 12.24
N GLY A 192 -17.68 -5.52 11.99
CA GLY A 192 -18.11 -4.58 13.02
C GLY A 192 -16.98 -4.07 13.94
N ARG A 193 -15.75 -4.59 13.80
CA ARG A 193 -14.55 -4.19 14.56
C ARG A 193 -13.51 -3.51 13.67
N ILE A 194 -13.25 -4.08 12.50
CA ILE A 194 -12.40 -3.46 11.47
C ILE A 194 -13.29 -3.08 10.31
N ARG A 195 -13.23 -1.82 9.90
CA ARG A 195 -14.01 -1.30 8.77
C ARG A 195 -13.20 -1.18 7.50
N TYR A 196 -11.87 -1.01 7.59
CA TYR A 196 -11.00 -0.64 6.47
C TYR A 196 -10.04 -1.76 6.12
N TYR A 197 -10.09 -2.26 4.88
CA TYR A 197 -9.27 -3.36 4.38
C TYR A 197 -8.49 -2.91 3.15
N GLN A 198 -7.18 -2.87 3.25
CA GLN A 198 -6.29 -2.57 2.13
C GLN A 198 -5.83 -3.88 1.49
N LEU A 199 -6.11 -4.03 0.18
CA LEU A 199 -5.75 -5.22 -0.57
C LEU A 199 -4.40 -5.04 -1.24
N TRP A 200 -3.43 -5.79 -0.75
CA TRP A 200 -2.02 -5.76 -1.13
C TRP A 200 -1.22 -4.56 -0.56
N ASN A 201 0.10 -4.62 -0.79
CA ASN A 201 1.03 -3.52 -0.61
C ASN A 201 1.49 -3.08 -2.01
N GLU A 202 2.27 -2.20 -2.23
CA GLU A 202 2.90 -1.56 -3.39
C GLU A 202 3.01 -2.43 -4.67
N PRO A 203 1.90 -2.82 -5.34
CA PRO A 203 1.92 -3.78 -6.45
C PRO A 203 2.63 -3.28 -7.70
N ASN A 204 3.09 -2.02 -7.68
CA ASN A 204 3.76 -1.33 -8.78
C ASN A 204 5.29 -1.35 -8.69
N ILE A 205 5.88 -2.01 -7.68
CA ILE A 205 7.34 -2.10 -7.53
C ILE A 205 7.82 -3.53 -7.29
N TYR A 206 9.08 -3.79 -7.63
CA TYR A 206 9.83 -4.98 -7.22
C TYR A 206 10.30 -4.83 -5.76
N PRO A 207 10.24 -5.85 -4.91
CA PRO A 207 9.69 -7.20 -5.14
C PRO A 207 8.23 -7.37 -4.65
N GLU A 208 7.47 -6.32 -4.43
CA GLU A 208 6.15 -6.34 -3.80
C GLU A 208 5.07 -7.07 -4.63
N TRP A 209 5.31 -7.28 -5.92
CA TRP A 209 4.53 -8.16 -6.79
C TRP A 209 5.28 -9.46 -7.11
N GLY A 210 6.20 -9.86 -6.21
CA GLY A 210 7.14 -10.96 -6.43
C GLY A 210 8.37 -10.54 -7.23
N GLU A 211 9.32 -11.45 -7.34
CA GLU A 211 10.55 -11.27 -8.12
C GLU A 211 10.27 -11.46 -9.63
N GLN A 212 9.31 -10.74 -10.13
CA GLN A 212 8.82 -10.76 -11.50
C GLN A 212 8.42 -9.35 -11.94
N ALA A 213 8.07 -9.19 -13.22
CA ALA A 213 7.55 -7.92 -13.73
C ALA A 213 6.22 -7.58 -13.07
N VAL A 214 6.03 -6.32 -12.72
CA VAL A 214 4.75 -5.80 -12.22
C VAL A 214 3.68 -5.94 -13.29
N ASN A 215 2.45 -6.24 -12.88
CA ASN A 215 1.34 -6.50 -13.79
C ASN A 215 0.06 -5.83 -13.25
N PRO A 216 -0.25 -4.62 -13.73
CA PRO A 216 -1.42 -3.87 -13.26
C PRO A 216 -2.75 -4.58 -13.54
N GLU A 217 -2.86 -5.29 -14.67
CA GLU A 217 -4.05 -6.05 -15.04
C GLU A 217 -4.29 -7.18 -14.04
N SER A 218 -3.26 -7.97 -13.76
CA SER A 218 -3.32 -9.07 -12.79
C SER A 218 -3.61 -8.56 -11.38
N TYR A 219 -2.99 -7.43 -10.98
CA TYR A 219 -3.34 -6.83 -9.69
C TYR A 219 -4.81 -6.37 -9.65
N THR A 220 -5.34 -5.83 -10.75
CA THR A 220 -6.75 -5.42 -10.83
C THR A 220 -7.69 -6.63 -10.67
N GLU A 221 -7.36 -7.78 -11.25
CA GLU A 221 -8.14 -9.01 -11.08
C GLU A 221 -8.14 -9.48 -9.62
N LEU A 222 -6.97 -9.48 -8.96
CA LEU A 222 -6.84 -9.80 -7.53
C LEU A 222 -7.66 -8.84 -6.68
N LEU A 223 -7.55 -7.53 -6.93
CA LEU A 223 -8.30 -6.48 -6.22
C LEU A 223 -9.81 -6.67 -6.37
N CYS A 224 -10.31 -6.94 -7.58
CA CYS A 224 -11.72 -7.19 -7.83
C CYS A 224 -12.22 -8.45 -7.10
N ALA A 225 -11.44 -9.53 -7.09
CA ALA A 225 -11.78 -10.77 -6.40
C ALA A 225 -11.89 -10.55 -4.88
N GLY A 226 -10.88 -9.92 -4.28
CA GLY A 226 -10.88 -9.59 -2.85
C GLY A 226 -11.99 -8.60 -2.47
N TYR A 227 -12.21 -7.56 -3.27
CA TYR A 227 -13.30 -6.60 -3.07
C TYR A 227 -14.66 -7.31 -3.03
N ALA A 228 -14.97 -8.12 -4.03
CA ALA A 228 -16.24 -8.82 -4.12
C ALA A 228 -16.46 -9.77 -2.92
N ALA A 229 -15.41 -10.45 -2.48
CA ALA A 229 -15.46 -11.37 -1.36
C ALA A 229 -15.69 -10.65 -0.03
N ILE A 230 -14.98 -9.56 0.25
CA ILE A 230 -15.19 -8.73 1.46
C ILE A 230 -16.59 -8.13 1.46
N LYS A 231 -17.03 -7.52 0.36
CA LYS A 231 -18.36 -6.88 0.27
C LYS A 231 -19.51 -7.88 0.42
N LYS A 232 -19.28 -9.15 0.11
CA LYS A 232 -20.27 -10.22 0.31
C LYS A 232 -20.48 -10.56 1.80
N VAL A 233 -19.42 -10.57 2.60
CA VAL A 233 -19.48 -10.91 4.02
C VAL A 233 -19.73 -9.67 4.88
N ASP A 234 -19.19 -8.53 4.50
CA ASP A 234 -19.37 -7.24 5.16
C ASP A 234 -19.64 -6.12 4.13
N PRO A 235 -20.92 -5.85 3.82
CA PRO A 235 -21.28 -4.78 2.88
C PRO A 235 -20.83 -3.37 3.31
N GLU A 236 -20.65 -3.13 4.62
CA GLU A 236 -20.25 -1.83 5.18
C GLU A 236 -18.73 -1.63 5.16
N ALA A 237 -17.96 -2.68 4.96
CA ALA A 237 -16.50 -2.58 4.88
C ALA A 237 -16.05 -1.63 3.75
N VAL A 238 -15.04 -0.85 4.03
CA VAL A 238 -14.36 0.01 3.05
C VAL A 238 -13.13 -0.71 2.54
N VAL A 239 -13.08 -0.94 1.23
CA VAL A 239 -11.95 -1.63 0.60
C VAL A 239 -11.06 -0.61 -0.10
N LEU A 240 -9.78 -0.64 0.25
CA LEU A 240 -8.74 0.23 -0.27
C LEU A 240 -7.85 -0.54 -1.25
N ALA A 241 -7.48 0.07 -2.35
CA ALA A 241 -6.43 -0.46 -3.20
C ALA A 241 -5.08 -0.46 -2.46
N GLY A 242 -4.13 -1.27 -2.91
CA GLY A 242 -2.76 -1.23 -2.45
C GLY A 242 -2.14 0.16 -2.62
N ALA A 243 -1.34 0.59 -1.66
CA ALA A 243 -0.58 1.82 -1.81
C ALA A 243 0.37 1.70 -3.01
N LEU A 244 0.55 2.79 -3.75
CA LEU A 244 1.53 2.83 -4.83
C LEU A 244 2.82 3.48 -4.32
N ALA A 245 3.95 2.84 -4.57
CA ALA A 245 5.25 3.45 -4.35
C ALA A 245 5.50 4.57 -5.39
N PRO A 246 6.22 5.64 -5.01
CA PRO A 246 6.55 6.75 -5.91
C PRO A 246 7.52 6.35 -7.02
#